data_1f66d69ab1f65b356dc9b64391feee1f
#
_entry.id   1f66d69ab1f65b356dc9b64391feee1f
#
_cell.length_a   1.000
_cell.length_b   1.000
_cell.length_c   1.000
_cell.angle_alpha   90.00
_cell.angle_beta   90.00
_cell.angle_gamma   90.00
#
_symmetry.space_group_name_H-M   'P 1'
#
loop_
_entity.id
_entity.type
_entity.pdbx_description
1 polymer ?
#
loop_
_entity_poly.entity_id
_entity_poly.type
_entity_poly.pdbx_seq_one_letter_code
_entity_poly.pdbx_strand_id
1 'polypeptide(L)'
;MVTTRCQAGCAHCVCAGEAIPDLSGRDYSHISKAIEVLGATTLRLTGGEPTLCIPEVCSFLKDINKFHPDTRVELVTNGLFASSSASAAELLSAIPNLCKVVFSYDRFHAERVTKKEIDNLINACDRLNVEVSGFASIAEPVDLCDVIDYEAAFGVRFKYQRVAPVGGALREFIGWPYKEFENEVLRAGCPQLSSFIYIPSYGFTHCCSSLFFRSPHEMRKKLADPDIGNYFKTNYYRLMTEFSFGELVQMSGRELSFQPQDSFACELCNKVVPGILLDAGAASSFRCSA
;
A
#
# COMPACT_ATOMS: atom_id res chain seq x y z
N MET A 1 -7.51 -2.32 -1.82
CA MET A 1 -6.76 -3.41 -2.52
C MET A 1 -7.74 -4.23 -3.33
N VAL A 2 -7.45 -4.49 -4.63
CA VAL A 2 -8.37 -5.23 -5.53
C VAL A 2 -8.16 -6.74 -5.42
N THR A 3 -6.92 -7.18 -5.45
CA THR A 3 -6.52 -8.60 -5.47
C THR A 3 -5.12 -8.76 -4.90
N THR A 4 -4.75 -9.97 -4.50
CA THR A 4 -3.34 -10.34 -4.25
C THR A 4 -2.73 -11.13 -5.41
N ARG A 5 -3.52 -11.49 -6.43
CA ARG A 5 -3.03 -12.16 -7.63
C ARG A 5 -2.15 -11.21 -8.46
N CYS A 6 -1.03 -11.72 -8.95
CA CYS A 6 -0.12 -10.97 -9.81
C CYS A 6 0.71 -11.93 -10.66
N GLN A 7 0.91 -11.59 -11.92
CA GLN A 7 1.71 -12.39 -12.86
C GLN A 7 3.20 -12.01 -12.85
N ALA A 8 3.57 -10.86 -12.25
CA ALA A 8 4.96 -10.39 -12.26
C ALA A 8 5.87 -11.19 -11.32
N GLY A 9 5.41 -11.57 -10.13
CA GLY A 9 6.18 -12.39 -9.20
C GLY A 9 7.47 -11.74 -8.70
N CYS A 10 7.47 -10.41 -8.48
CA CYS A 10 8.66 -9.66 -8.08
C CYS A 10 9.21 -10.13 -6.73
N ALA A 11 10.53 -10.26 -6.60
CA ALA A 11 11.21 -10.75 -5.39
C ALA A 11 10.90 -9.92 -4.14
N HIS A 12 10.71 -8.61 -4.26
CA HIS A 12 10.41 -7.70 -3.16
C HIS A 12 8.92 -7.55 -2.83
N CYS A 13 8.02 -8.29 -3.50
CA CYS A 13 6.58 -8.06 -3.46
C CYS A 13 5.99 -8.21 -2.05
N VAL A 14 5.29 -7.19 -1.61
CA VAL A 14 4.60 -7.14 -0.31
C VAL A 14 3.49 -8.21 -0.19
N CYS A 15 2.77 -8.46 -1.28
CA CYS A 15 1.66 -9.42 -1.33
C CYS A 15 2.12 -10.86 -1.63
N ALA A 16 3.43 -11.11 -1.78
CA ALA A 16 3.92 -12.43 -2.14
C ALA A 16 3.58 -13.48 -1.06
N GLY A 17 2.82 -14.50 -1.45
CA GLY A 17 2.36 -15.57 -0.57
C GLY A 17 1.04 -15.25 0.18
N GLU A 18 0.44 -14.11 -0.04
CA GLU A 18 -0.86 -13.77 0.52
C GLU A 18 -2.01 -14.37 -0.33
N ALA A 19 -3.01 -14.90 0.37
CA ALA A 19 -4.22 -15.47 -0.24
C ALA A 19 -5.48 -14.72 0.24
N ILE A 20 -5.48 -13.38 0.05
CA ILE A 20 -6.63 -12.55 0.38
C ILE A 20 -7.62 -12.60 -0.79
N PRO A 21 -8.93 -12.78 -0.53
CA PRO A 21 -9.94 -12.77 -1.59
C PRO A 21 -9.91 -11.49 -2.43
N ASP A 22 -10.31 -11.61 -3.68
CA ASP A 22 -10.49 -10.45 -4.55
C ASP A 22 -11.61 -9.54 -4.03
N LEU A 23 -11.50 -8.24 -4.33
CA LEU A 23 -12.56 -7.27 -4.07
C LEU A 23 -13.86 -7.72 -4.75
N SER A 24 -14.96 -7.64 -4.03
CA SER A 24 -16.27 -8.13 -4.46
C SER A 24 -17.38 -7.10 -4.25
N GLY A 25 -18.56 -7.35 -4.78
CA GLY A 25 -19.74 -6.51 -4.56
C GLY A 25 -20.15 -6.37 -3.09
N ARG A 26 -19.71 -7.30 -2.21
CA ARG A 26 -19.97 -7.21 -0.75
C ARG A 26 -19.21 -6.08 -0.09
N ASP A 27 -18.08 -5.68 -0.67
CA ASP A 27 -17.21 -4.62 -0.14
C ASP A 27 -17.71 -3.22 -0.49
N TYR A 28 -18.66 -3.14 -1.42
CA TYR A 28 -19.21 -1.87 -1.93
C TYR A 28 -19.74 -0.95 -0.83
N SER A 29 -20.63 -1.46 0.04
CA SER A 29 -21.26 -0.65 1.09
C SER A 29 -20.25 -0.06 2.07
N HIS A 30 -19.21 -0.80 2.41
CA HIS A 30 -18.15 -0.34 3.29
C HIS A 30 -17.34 0.79 2.65
N ILE A 31 -16.97 0.62 1.37
CA ILE A 31 -16.17 1.62 0.64
C ILE A 31 -17.00 2.86 0.34
N SER A 32 -18.26 2.71 -0.09
CA SER A 32 -19.17 3.85 -0.32
C SER A 32 -19.35 4.69 0.95
N LYS A 33 -19.61 4.05 2.09
CA LYS A 33 -19.68 4.74 3.38
C LYS A 33 -18.37 5.44 3.75
N ALA A 34 -17.24 4.82 3.47
CA ALA A 34 -15.93 5.43 3.76
C ALA A 34 -15.67 6.67 2.88
N ILE A 35 -16.08 6.67 1.61
CA ILE A 35 -15.99 7.85 0.74
C ILE A 35 -16.74 9.03 1.38
N GLU A 36 -17.96 8.80 1.88
CA GLU A 36 -18.75 9.83 2.56
C GLU A 36 -18.10 10.33 3.84
N VAL A 37 -17.73 9.40 4.73
CA VAL A 37 -17.15 9.72 6.05
C VAL A 37 -15.82 10.45 5.94
N LEU A 38 -14.99 10.07 4.99
CA LEU A 38 -13.67 10.66 4.76
C LEU A 38 -13.70 11.90 3.86
N GLY A 39 -14.81 12.15 3.15
CA GLY A 39 -14.84 13.13 2.06
C GLY A 39 -13.84 12.79 0.96
N ALA A 40 -13.62 11.50 0.70
CA ALA A 40 -12.60 11.06 -0.23
C ALA A 40 -12.99 11.38 -1.68
N THR A 41 -12.12 12.06 -2.40
CA THR A 41 -12.32 12.44 -3.80
C THR A 41 -11.60 11.53 -4.78
N THR A 42 -10.80 10.59 -4.27
CA THR A 42 -9.97 9.71 -5.09
C THR A 42 -9.95 8.30 -4.53
N LEU A 43 -10.19 7.32 -5.39
CA LEU A 43 -10.00 5.90 -5.13
C LEU A 43 -8.76 5.40 -5.87
N ARG A 44 -7.82 4.81 -5.14
CA ARG A 44 -6.65 4.17 -5.73
C ARG A 44 -6.84 2.67 -5.80
N LEU A 45 -6.87 2.13 -7.01
CA LEU A 45 -6.88 0.70 -7.28
C LEU A 45 -5.46 0.16 -7.17
N THR A 46 -5.23 -0.75 -6.24
CA THR A 46 -3.91 -1.36 -5.98
C THR A 46 -4.07 -2.80 -5.51
N GLY A 47 -2.97 -3.51 -5.30
CA GLY A 47 -2.98 -4.89 -4.79
C GLY A 47 -1.80 -5.68 -5.33
N GLY A 48 -2.07 -6.89 -5.84
CA GLY A 48 -1.18 -7.59 -6.77
C GLY A 48 -1.19 -6.86 -8.10
N GLU A 49 -1.96 -7.35 -9.06
CA GLU A 49 -2.17 -6.64 -10.32
C GLU A 49 -3.68 -6.42 -10.57
N PRO A 50 -4.19 -5.19 -10.37
CA PRO A 50 -5.62 -4.91 -10.52
C PRO A 50 -6.18 -5.19 -11.92
N THR A 51 -5.33 -5.11 -12.96
CA THR A 51 -5.76 -5.36 -14.34
C THR A 51 -6.16 -6.81 -14.63
N LEU A 52 -5.87 -7.73 -13.72
CA LEU A 52 -6.36 -9.11 -13.76
C LEU A 52 -7.85 -9.25 -13.38
N CYS A 53 -8.46 -8.17 -12.85
CA CYS A 53 -9.84 -8.14 -12.32
C CYS A 53 -10.66 -7.00 -12.95
N ILE A 54 -10.37 -6.60 -14.19
CA ILE A 54 -11.03 -5.43 -14.82
C ILE A 54 -12.56 -5.54 -14.86
N PRO A 55 -13.19 -6.68 -15.22
CA PRO A 55 -14.64 -6.77 -15.22
C PRO A 55 -15.26 -6.49 -13.83
N GLU A 56 -14.68 -7.05 -12.77
CA GLU A 56 -15.11 -6.88 -11.38
C GLU A 56 -14.89 -5.44 -10.92
N VAL A 57 -13.71 -4.88 -11.23
CA VAL A 57 -13.36 -3.48 -10.92
C VAL A 57 -14.32 -2.52 -11.61
N CYS A 58 -14.60 -2.71 -12.90
CA CYS A 58 -15.53 -1.84 -13.64
C CYS A 58 -16.97 -1.94 -13.10
N SER A 59 -17.42 -3.15 -12.73
CA SER A 59 -18.72 -3.33 -12.09
C SER A 59 -18.79 -2.59 -10.76
N PHE A 60 -17.78 -2.75 -9.92
CA PHE A 60 -17.66 -2.08 -8.64
C PHE A 60 -17.65 -0.54 -8.80
N LEU A 61 -16.84 -0.01 -9.72
CA LEU A 61 -16.75 1.44 -9.96
C LEU A 61 -18.06 2.03 -10.52
N LYS A 62 -18.78 1.29 -11.35
CA LYS A 62 -20.11 1.71 -11.80
C LYS A 62 -21.09 1.86 -10.65
N ASP A 63 -21.02 0.99 -9.66
CA ASP A 63 -21.85 1.09 -8.45
C ASP A 63 -21.42 2.26 -7.57
N ILE A 64 -20.11 2.49 -7.38
CA ILE A 64 -19.60 3.68 -6.69
C ILE A 64 -20.07 4.97 -7.37
N ASN A 65 -19.95 5.06 -8.68
CA ASN A 65 -20.31 6.28 -9.44
C ASN A 65 -21.80 6.64 -9.39
N LYS A 66 -22.71 5.70 -9.06
CA LYS A 66 -24.11 6.01 -8.86
C LYS A 66 -24.35 6.99 -7.71
N PHE A 67 -23.54 6.92 -6.66
CA PHE A 67 -23.68 7.70 -5.44
C PHE A 67 -22.53 8.72 -5.25
N HIS A 68 -21.38 8.47 -5.89
CA HIS A 68 -20.18 9.28 -5.80
C HIS A 68 -19.63 9.58 -7.22
N PRO A 69 -20.38 10.30 -8.07
CA PRO A 69 -20.05 10.49 -9.49
C PRO A 69 -18.72 11.25 -9.73
N ASP A 70 -18.32 12.08 -8.77
CA ASP A 70 -17.11 12.91 -8.87
C ASP A 70 -15.86 12.19 -8.33
N THR A 71 -15.99 10.94 -7.86
CA THR A 71 -14.86 10.18 -7.36
C THR A 71 -13.91 9.83 -8.51
N ARG A 72 -12.70 10.34 -8.44
CA ARG A 72 -11.62 10.05 -9.39
C ARG A 72 -10.99 8.71 -9.10
N VAL A 73 -10.49 8.04 -10.13
CA VAL A 73 -9.84 6.74 -10.01
C VAL A 73 -8.38 6.83 -10.40
N GLU A 74 -7.49 6.32 -9.54
CA GLU A 74 -6.08 6.10 -9.83
C GLU A 74 -5.82 4.59 -9.92
N LEU A 75 -5.08 4.15 -10.93
CA LEU A 75 -4.65 2.76 -11.10
C LEU A 75 -3.16 2.62 -10.79
N VAL A 76 -2.80 1.70 -9.90
CA VAL A 76 -1.40 1.26 -9.70
C VAL A 76 -1.23 -0.10 -10.39
N THR A 77 -0.25 -0.22 -11.28
CA THR A 77 -0.07 -1.41 -12.12
C THR A 77 1.41 -1.70 -12.40
N ASN A 78 1.72 -2.95 -12.69
CA ASN A 78 3.04 -3.33 -13.19
C ASN A 78 3.21 -3.10 -14.70
N GLY A 79 2.13 -2.83 -15.44
CA GLY A 79 2.17 -2.52 -16.87
C GLY A 79 2.25 -3.72 -17.83
N LEU A 80 2.35 -4.96 -17.35
CA LEU A 80 2.48 -6.17 -18.19
C LEU A 80 1.35 -6.36 -19.19
N PHE A 81 0.17 -5.77 -18.96
CA PHE A 81 -0.95 -5.85 -19.89
C PHE A 81 -0.75 -5.02 -21.17
N ALA A 82 0.21 -4.08 -21.16
CA ALA A 82 0.40 -3.12 -22.24
C ALA A 82 1.23 -3.67 -23.41
N SER A 83 0.85 -4.82 -23.96
CA SER A 83 1.52 -5.46 -25.11
C SER A 83 1.55 -4.56 -26.35
N SER A 84 0.56 -3.66 -26.48
CA SER A 84 0.51 -2.57 -27.46
C SER A 84 -0.19 -1.34 -26.87
N SER A 85 0.10 -0.16 -27.40
CA SER A 85 -0.59 1.07 -26.99
C SER A 85 -2.10 1.01 -27.26
N ALA A 86 -2.53 0.30 -28.30
CA ALA A 86 -3.95 0.15 -28.62
C ALA A 86 -4.67 -0.72 -27.59
N SER A 87 -4.13 -1.90 -27.27
CA SER A 87 -4.72 -2.79 -26.26
C SER A 87 -4.70 -2.17 -24.85
N ALA A 88 -3.64 -1.44 -24.52
CA ALA A 88 -3.56 -0.70 -23.27
C ALA A 88 -4.63 0.39 -23.19
N ALA A 89 -4.81 1.17 -24.26
CA ALA A 89 -5.84 2.22 -24.30
C ALA A 89 -7.26 1.63 -24.21
N GLU A 90 -7.53 0.51 -24.87
CA GLU A 90 -8.81 -0.20 -24.77
C GLU A 90 -9.12 -0.59 -23.32
N LEU A 91 -8.17 -1.25 -22.64
CA LEU A 91 -8.34 -1.67 -21.25
C LEU A 91 -8.52 -0.46 -20.31
N LEU A 92 -7.68 0.57 -20.42
CA LEU A 92 -7.75 1.74 -19.55
C LEU A 92 -9.05 2.54 -19.75
N SER A 93 -9.55 2.64 -21.01
CA SER A 93 -10.81 3.33 -21.31
C SER A 93 -12.04 2.67 -20.70
N ALA A 94 -11.96 1.39 -20.35
CA ALA A 94 -13.04 0.67 -19.68
C ALA A 94 -13.18 1.05 -18.20
N ILE A 95 -12.15 1.65 -17.57
CA ILE A 95 -12.14 2.02 -16.15
C ILE A 95 -12.83 3.37 -15.96
N PRO A 96 -14.01 3.41 -15.32
CA PRO A 96 -14.74 4.68 -15.13
C PRO A 96 -13.92 5.69 -14.30
N ASN A 97 -13.98 6.96 -14.69
CA ASN A 97 -13.33 8.09 -13.99
C ASN A 97 -11.82 7.92 -13.77
N LEU A 98 -11.15 7.10 -14.58
CA LEU A 98 -9.71 6.96 -14.53
C LEU A 98 -9.04 8.30 -14.84
N CYS A 99 -8.31 8.84 -13.88
CA CYS A 99 -7.62 10.12 -14.04
C CYS A 99 -6.10 9.99 -14.00
N LYS A 100 -5.59 8.90 -13.40
CA LYS A 100 -4.15 8.68 -13.24
C LYS A 100 -3.78 7.21 -13.27
N VAL A 101 -2.65 6.93 -13.92
CA VAL A 101 -1.96 5.64 -13.84
C VAL A 101 -0.60 5.83 -13.17
N VAL A 102 -0.31 4.99 -12.19
CA VAL A 102 0.99 4.88 -11.54
C VAL A 102 1.56 3.52 -11.89
N PHE A 103 2.59 3.46 -12.71
CA PHE A 103 3.22 2.19 -13.03
C PHE A 103 4.43 1.94 -12.14
N SER A 104 4.60 0.68 -11.72
CA SER A 104 5.77 0.25 -10.95
C SER A 104 6.88 -0.16 -11.89
N TYR A 105 8.06 0.46 -11.77
CA TYR A 105 9.23 0.07 -12.53
C TYR A 105 10.51 0.36 -11.73
N ASP A 106 11.21 -0.70 -11.39
CA ASP A 106 12.49 -0.74 -10.68
C ASP A 106 13.27 -1.99 -11.12
N ARG A 107 14.44 -2.24 -10.57
CA ARG A 107 15.23 -3.41 -10.94
C ARG A 107 14.49 -4.75 -10.82
N PHE A 108 13.55 -4.87 -9.85
CA PHE A 108 12.78 -6.08 -9.63
C PHE A 108 11.64 -6.24 -10.64
N HIS A 109 11.06 -5.11 -11.09
CA HIS A 109 10.03 -5.11 -12.14
C HIS A 109 10.66 -5.29 -13.52
N ALA A 110 11.83 -4.69 -13.78
CA ALA A 110 12.55 -4.76 -15.06
C ALA A 110 12.96 -6.19 -15.47
N GLU A 111 12.99 -7.13 -14.53
CA GLU A 111 13.16 -8.56 -14.84
C GLU A 111 11.95 -9.18 -15.54
N ARG A 112 10.78 -8.56 -15.47
CA ARG A 112 9.48 -9.09 -15.92
C ARG A 112 8.78 -8.19 -16.93
N VAL A 113 8.97 -6.88 -16.78
CA VAL A 113 8.30 -5.85 -17.58
C VAL A 113 9.34 -5.16 -18.43
N THR A 114 9.14 -5.15 -19.74
CA THR A 114 10.05 -4.51 -20.69
C THR A 114 9.80 -2.99 -20.77
N LYS A 115 10.82 -2.24 -21.16
CA LYS A 115 10.66 -0.80 -21.46
C LYS A 115 9.57 -0.56 -22.51
N LYS A 116 9.44 -1.45 -23.50
CA LYS A 116 8.43 -1.35 -24.56
C LYS A 116 6.99 -1.41 -24.00
N GLU A 117 6.73 -2.25 -23.00
CA GLU A 117 5.41 -2.30 -22.35
C GLU A 117 5.12 -1.00 -21.61
N ILE A 118 6.11 -0.42 -20.92
CA ILE A 118 5.96 0.88 -20.27
C ILE A 118 5.73 2.01 -21.30
N ASP A 119 6.49 2.03 -22.40
CA ASP A 119 6.28 3.02 -23.48
C ASP A 119 4.88 2.89 -24.08
N ASN A 120 4.39 1.66 -24.29
CA ASN A 120 3.02 1.42 -24.76
C ASN A 120 1.98 1.95 -23.76
N LEU A 121 2.21 1.75 -22.47
CA LEU A 121 1.33 2.24 -21.40
C LEU A 121 1.30 3.78 -21.37
N ILE A 122 2.46 4.44 -21.43
CA ILE A 122 2.56 5.90 -21.44
C ILE A 122 1.83 6.46 -22.68
N ASN A 123 2.09 5.92 -23.87
CA ASN A 123 1.41 6.30 -25.09
C ASN A 123 -0.11 6.08 -25.03
N ALA A 124 -0.58 5.05 -24.32
CA ALA A 124 -2.01 4.82 -24.13
C ALA A 124 -2.62 5.88 -23.19
N CYS A 125 -1.92 6.23 -22.10
CA CYS A 125 -2.33 7.29 -21.17
C CYS A 125 -2.41 8.65 -21.88
N ASP A 126 -1.42 9.01 -22.68
CA ASP A 126 -1.40 10.25 -23.46
C ASP A 126 -2.61 10.34 -24.41
N ARG A 127 -2.90 9.26 -25.13
CA ARG A 127 -4.08 9.18 -26.03
C ARG A 127 -5.41 9.37 -25.31
N LEU A 128 -5.50 8.95 -24.05
CA LEU A 128 -6.70 9.05 -23.22
C LEU A 128 -6.73 10.31 -22.36
N ASN A 129 -5.70 11.16 -22.43
CA ASN A 129 -5.50 12.30 -21.54
C ASN A 129 -5.57 11.91 -20.04
N VAL A 130 -4.94 10.80 -19.69
CA VAL A 130 -4.81 10.27 -18.34
C VAL A 130 -3.41 10.59 -17.82
N GLU A 131 -3.31 11.17 -16.61
CA GLU A 131 -2.02 11.44 -15.98
C GLU A 131 -1.23 10.13 -15.77
N VAL A 132 0.08 10.15 -16.03
CA VAL A 132 0.95 9.01 -15.82
C VAL A 132 2.16 9.38 -14.98
N SER A 133 2.58 8.50 -14.08
CA SER A 133 3.81 8.62 -13.29
C SER A 133 4.40 7.26 -12.95
N GLY A 134 5.72 7.23 -12.71
CA GLY A 134 6.42 6.03 -12.25
C GLY A 134 6.48 5.93 -10.73
N PHE A 135 6.66 4.71 -10.26
CA PHE A 135 6.96 4.39 -8.87
C PHE A 135 8.05 3.31 -8.80
N ALA A 136 9.05 3.51 -7.95
CA ALA A 136 10.15 2.57 -7.77
C ALA A 136 10.34 2.17 -6.31
N SER A 137 10.62 0.89 -6.07
CA SER A 137 11.08 0.38 -4.78
C SER A 137 12.60 0.32 -4.80
N ILE A 138 13.26 0.94 -3.81
CA ILE A 138 14.71 0.98 -3.69
C ILE A 138 15.16 0.15 -2.49
N ALA A 139 16.09 -0.76 -2.71
CA ALA A 139 16.69 -1.60 -1.67
C ALA A 139 18.13 -1.22 -1.37
N GLU A 140 18.79 -0.51 -2.27
CA GLU A 140 20.18 -0.07 -2.15
C GLU A 140 20.34 1.37 -2.65
N PRO A 141 21.37 2.10 -2.17
CA PRO A 141 21.61 3.47 -2.65
C PRO A 141 21.81 3.59 -4.16
N VAL A 142 22.36 2.57 -4.82
CA VAL A 142 22.54 2.55 -6.28
C VAL A 142 21.22 2.57 -7.04
N ASP A 143 20.14 2.04 -6.48
CA ASP A 143 18.82 2.05 -7.11
C ASP A 143 18.28 3.47 -7.36
N LEU A 144 18.82 4.49 -6.66
CA LEU A 144 18.51 5.89 -6.93
C LEU A 144 19.06 6.36 -8.29
N CYS A 145 20.18 5.81 -8.75
CA CYS A 145 20.70 6.09 -10.08
C CYS A 145 19.76 5.52 -11.15
N ASP A 146 19.25 4.30 -10.92
CA ASP A 146 18.28 3.67 -11.81
C ASP A 146 17.01 4.51 -11.94
N VAL A 147 16.53 5.09 -10.82
CA VAL A 147 15.34 5.98 -10.84
C VAL A 147 15.56 7.20 -11.74
N ILE A 148 16.74 7.83 -11.68
CA ILE A 148 17.10 8.96 -12.54
C ILE A 148 17.13 8.52 -14.01
N ASP A 149 17.71 7.36 -14.30
CA ASP A 149 17.77 6.82 -15.65
C ASP A 149 16.38 6.48 -16.20
N TYR A 150 15.48 5.98 -15.35
CA TYR A 150 14.08 5.71 -15.74
C TYR A 150 13.29 7.01 -15.99
N GLU A 151 13.48 8.06 -15.18
CA GLU A 151 12.87 9.37 -15.45
C GLU A 151 13.31 9.91 -16.81
N ALA A 152 14.60 9.82 -17.10
CA ALA A 152 15.16 10.25 -18.38
C ALA A 152 14.65 9.38 -19.55
N ALA A 153 14.57 8.07 -19.39
CA ALA A 153 14.19 7.14 -20.44
C ALA A 153 12.69 7.22 -20.79
N PHE A 154 11.83 7.43 -19.81
CA PHE A 154 10.37 7.43 -20.00
C PHE A 154 9.76 8.84 -20.09
N GLY A 155 10.51 9.88 -19.74
CA GLY A 155 10.01 11.26 -19.74
C GLY A 155 8.93 11.54 -18.69
N VAL A 156 8.81 10.69 -17.65
CA VAL A 156 7.82 10.82 -16.57
C VAL A 156 8.50 10.91 -15.21
N ARG A 157 7.85 11.56 -14.24
CA ARG A 157 8.35 11.64 -12.89
C ARG A 157 8.15 10.35 -12.13
N PHE A 158 9.13 9.97 -11.32
CA PHE A 158 9.08 8.83 -10.41
C PHE A 158 8.97 9.28 -8.95
N LYS A 159 8.10 8.58 -8.21
CA LYS A 159 8.20 8.52 -6.75
C LYS A 159 8.92 7.23 -6.37
N TYR A 160 9.60 7.23 -5.26
CA TYR A 160 10.28 6.03 -4.78
C TYR A 160 10.10 5.86 -3.27
N GLN A 161 10.25 4.62 -2.82
CA GLN A 161 10.30 4.28 -1.39
C GLN A 161 11.30 3.15 -1.15
N ARG A 162 11.83 3.10 0.08
CA ARG A 162 12.65 1.96 0.52
C ARG A 162 11.79 0.70 0.60
N VAL A 163 12.35 -0.43 0.18
CA VAL A 163 11.68 -1.74 0.27
C VAL A 163 11.40 -2.05 1.74
N ALA A 164 10.14 -2.38 2.03
CA ALA A 164 9.73 -2.87 3.34
C ALA A 164 10.07 -4.36 3.44
N PRO A 165 10.69 -4.84 4.54
CA PRO A 165 11.05 -6.25 4.73
C PRO A 165 9.81 -7.08 5.09
N VAL A 166 8.97 -7.35 4.10
CA VAL A 166 7.71 -8.09 4.19
C VAL A 166 7.48 -8.91 2.92
N GLY A 167 6.71 -9.98 3.02
CA GLY A 167 6.37 -10.83 1.89
C GLY A 167 7.61 -11.42 1.20
N GLY A 168 7.78 -11.12 -0.09
CA GLY A 168 8.94 -11.55 -0.86
C GLY A 168 10.24 -10.99 -0.32
N ALA A 169 10.30 -9.68 -0.04
CA ALA A 169 11.50 -9.03 0.47
C ALA A 169 12.03 -9.65 1.77
N LEU A 170 11.13 -10.06 2.66
CA LEU A 170 11.53 -10.73 3.91
C LEU A 170 12.15 -12.11 3.64
N ARG A 171 11.60 -12.86 2.68
CA ARG A 171 12.10 -14.19 2.33
C ARG A 171 13.46 -14.13 1.60
N GLU A 172 13.64 -13.15 0.74
CA GLU A 172 14.84 -12.96 -0.07
C GLU A 172 15.89 -12.06 0.61
N PHE A 173 15.65 -11.64 1.87
CA PHE A 173 16.52 -10.74 2.62
C PHE A 173 16.80 -9.41 1.90
N ILE A 174 15.83 -8.90 1.15
CA ILE A 174 15.91 -7.63 0.44
C ILE A 174 15.51 -6.51 1.38
N GLY A 175 16.37 -5.50 1.51
CA GLY A 175 16.06 -4.32 2.34
C GLY A 175 17.19 -3.30 2.30
N TRP A 176 16.90 -2.09 2.77
CA TRP A 176 17.87 -1.00 2.82
C TRP A 176 19.00 -1.33 3.81
N PRO A 177 20.29 -1.13 3.43
CA PRO A 177 21.44 -1.48 4.27
C PRO A 177 21.72 -0.38 5.29
N TYR A 178 20.94 -0.33 6.38
CA TYR A 178 21.26 0.57 7.50
C TYR A 178 22.56 0.15 8.16
N LYS A 179 23.45 1.11 8.43
CA LYS A 179 24.76 0.86 9.07
C LYS A 179 24.64 0.81 10.60
N GLU A 180 23.79 1.67 11.15
CA GLU A 180 23.53 1.82 12.58
C GLU A 180 22.07 2.17 12.80
N PHE A 181 21.63 2.15 14.05
CA PHE A 181 20.28 2.58 14.42
C PHE A 181 20.16 4.10 14.38
N GLU A 182 19.24 4.59 13.55
CA GLU A 182 18.95 6.02 13.37
C GLU A 182 17.87 6.46 14.38
N ASN A 183 18.28 7.13 15.47
CA ASN A 183 17.36 7.53 16.55
C ASN A 183 16.22 8.47 16.11
N GLU A 184 16.33 9.12 14.96
CA GLU A 184 15.32 10.00 14.38
C GLU A 184 13.98 9.28 14.20
N VAL A 185 13.99 7.97 13.93
CA VAL A 185 12.79 7.16 13.80
C VAL A 185 11.93 7.19 15.08
N LEU A 186 12.54 7.32 16.25
CA LEU A 186 11.81 7.37 17.52
C LEU A 186 10.95 8.63 17.66
N ARG A 187 11.30 9.72 16.98
CA ARG A 187 10.56 10.98 16.96
C ARG A 187 9.43 10.98 15.91
N ALA A 188 9.45 10.05 15.00
CA ALA A 188 8.47 9.92 13.94
C ALA A 188 7.22 9.15 14.42
N GLY A 189 6.10 9.38 13.73
CA GLY A 189 4.92 8.52 13.75
C GLY A 189 4.84 7.63 12.52
N CYS A 190 3.71 6.96 12.33
CA CYS A 190 3.47 6.18 11.13
C CYS A 190 3.45 7.08 9.88
N PRO A 191 4.23 6.81 8.83
CA PRO A 191 4.30 7.67 7.65
C PRO A 191 3.05 7.60 6.76
N GLN A 192 2.12 6.67 7.02
CA GLN A 192 0.94 6.40 6.17
C GLN A 192 -0.38 6.92 6.74
N LEU A 193 -0.34 7.85 7.72
CA LEU A 193 -1.55 8.33 8.41
C LEU A 193 -2.54 9.09 7.51
N SER A 194 -2.11 9.58 6.37
CA SER A 194 -2.94 10.35 5.44
C SER A 194 -3.76 9.50 4.46
N SER A 195 -3.61 8.18 4.48
CA SER A 195 -4.29 7.29 3.55
C SER A 195 -4.78 6.02 4.25
N PHE A 196 -5.91 5.50 3.74
CA PHE A 196 -6.47 4.24 4.20
C PHE A 196 -6.47 3.24 3.05
N ILE A 197 -6.18 1.99 3.38
CA ILE A 197 -6.36 0.88 2.46
C ILE A 197 -7.52 0.01 2.93
N TYR A 198 -8.41 -0.34 2.03
CA TYR A 198 -9.41 -1.39 2.27
C TYR A 198 -8.83 -2.73 1.82
N ILE A 199 -8.77 -3.68 2.73
CA ILE A 199 -8.28 -5.04 2.46
C ILE A 199 -9.48 -5.99 2.54
N PRO A 200 -9.88 -6.65 1.44
CA PRO A 200 -11.00 -7.60 1.45
C PRO A 200 -10.90 -8.60 2.60
N SER A 201 -12.02 -8.94 3.22
CA SER A 201 -12.15 -9.78 4.41
C SER A 201 -11.61 -9.22 5.73
N TYR A 202 -10.90 -8.08 5.73
CA TYR A 202 -10.42 -7.43 6.95
C TYR A 202 -11.00 -6.03 7.16
N GLY A 203 -11.13 -5.23 6.10
CA GLY A 203 -11.65 -3.87 6.16
C GLY A 203 -10.57 -2.80 6.01
N PHE A 204 -10.83 -1.62 6.60
CA PHE A 204 -9.97 -0.45 6.53
C PHE A 204 -8.81 -0.55 7.51
N THR A 205 -7.64 -0.17 7.03
CA THR A 205 -6.44 0.04 7.84
C THR A 205 -5.57 1.09 7.17
N HIS A 206 -4.72 1.80 7.92
CA HIS A 206 -3.64 2.59 7.34
C HIS A 206 -2.32 1.80 7.28
N CYS A 207 -2.27 0.59 7.85
CA CYS A 207 -1.11 -0.28 7.70
C CYS A 207 -1.06 -0.89 6.31
N CYS A 208 -0.32 -0.26 5.40
CA CYS A 208 -0.21 -0.68 4.01
C CYS A 208 0.83 -1.80 3.78
N SER A 209 1.57 -2.23 4.80
CA SER A 209 2.68 -3.16 4.58
C SER A 209 2.99 -4.06 5.78
N SER A 210 4.11 -3.84 6.44
CA SER A 210 4.82 -4.82 7.24
C SER A 210 4.00 -5.38 8.39
N LEU A 211 3.49 -4.55 9.29
CA LEU A 211 2.78 -5.05 10.47
C LEU A 211 1.55 -5.89 10.07
N PHE A 212 0.75 -5.42 9.09
CA PHE A 212 -0.45 -6.15 8.68
C PHE A 212 -0.09 -7.51 8.05
N PHE A 213 0.79 -7.52 7.03
CA PHE A 213 1.09 -8.74 6.29
C PHE A 213 1.96 -9.73 7.06
N ARG A 214 2.75 -9.27 8.04
CA ARG A 214 3.52 -10.18 8.93
C ARG A 214 2.69 -10.72 10.09
N SER A 215 1.53 -10.12 10.38
CA SER A 215 0.69 -10.53 11.50
C SER A 215 -0.15 -11.78 11.18
N PRO A 216 -0.38 -12.66 12.17
CA PRO A 216 -1.34 -13.74 12.03
C PRO A 216 -2.77 -13.20 11.92
N HIS A 217 -3.69 -14.01 11.39
CA HIS A 217 -5.07 -13.63 11.10
C HIS A 217 -5.77 -12.89 12.25
N GLU A 218 -5.65 -13.39 13.49
CA GLU A 218 -6.30 -12.76 14.64
C GLU A 218 -5.74 -11.37 14.98
N MET A 219 -4.46 -11.14 14.73
CA MET A 219 -3.87 -9.83 14.89
C MET A 219 -4.33 -8.89 13.77
N ARG A 220 -4.42 -9.36 12.52
CA ARG A 220 -4.94 -8.56 11.38
C ARG A 220 -6.32 -7.99 11.67
N LYS A 221 -7.20 -8.73 12.36
CA LYS A 221 -8.51 -8.26 12.82
C LYS A 221 -8.45 -7.13 13.85
N LYS A 222 -7.36 -7.01 14.60
CA LYS A 222 -7.13 -5.88 15.51
C LYS A 222 -6.57 -4.65 14.81
N LEU A 223 -5.98 -4.85 13.62
CA LEU A 223 -5.35 -3.80 12.82
C LEU A 223 -6.29 -3.19 11.78
N ALA A 224 -7.46 -3.77 11.55
CA ALA A 224 -8.42 -3.35 10.54
C ALA A 224 -9.86 -3.51 11.02
N ASP A 225 -10.79 -2.77 10.43
CA ASP A 225 -12.24 -2.91 10.66
C ASP A 225 -13.00 -2.67 9.34
N PRO A 226 -14.04 -3.47 9.02
CA PRO A 226 -14.83 -3.25 7.81
C PRO A 226 -15.62 -1.94 7.82
N ASP A 227 -15.92 -1.37 8.98
CA ASP A 227 -16.55 -0.06 9.13
C ASP A 227 -15.50 1.00 9.48
N ILE A 228 -15.35 2.02 8.63
CA ILE A 228 -14.36 3.09 8.83
C ILE A 228 -14.57 3.86 10.14
N GLY A 229 -15.83 4.07 10.55
CA GLY A 229 -16.14 4.76 11.82
C GLY A 229 -15.76 3.93 13.05
N ASN A 230 -15.86 2.59 12.97
CA ASN A 230 -15.37 1.71 14.01
C ASN A 230 -13.83 1.63 13.99
N TYR A 231 -13.23 1.64 12.79
CA TYR A 231 -11.77 1.65 12.66
C TYR A 231 -11.13 2.81 13.43
N PHE A 232 -11.71 4.01 13.38
CA PHE A 232 -11.22 5.17 14.14
C PHE A 232 -11.26 4.99 15.66
N LYS A 233 -12.03 4.04 16.17
CA LYS A 233 -12.14 3.73 17.59
C LYS A 233 -11.21 2.60 18.03
N THR A 234 -10.51 1.95 17.10
CA THR A 234 -9.59 0.86 17.42
C THR A 234 -8.38 1.36 18.21
N ASN A 235 -7.88 0.52 19.11
CA ASN A 235 -6.64 0.83 19.82
C ASN A 235 -5.47 1.00 18.84
N TYR A 236 -5.45 0.24 17.75
CA TYR A 236 -4.42 0.36 16.74
C TYR A 236 -4.42 1.76 16.08
N TYR A 237 -5.58 2.25 15.64
CA TYR A 237 -5.69 3.59 15.05
C TYR A 237 -5.18 4.66 16.02
N ARG A 238 -5.61 4.62 17.28
CA ARG A 238 -5.18 5.55 18.32
C ARG A 238 -3.67 5.50 18.56
N LEU A 239 -3.10 4.31 18.72
CA LEU A 239 -1.65 4.16 18.91
C LEU A 239 -0.87 4.81 17.77
N MET A 240 -1.31 4.65 16.53
CA MET A 240 -0.58 5.17 15.37
C MET A 240 -0.76 6.66 15.13
N THR A 241 -1.88 7.25 15.58
CA THR A 241 -2.20 8.66 15.35
C THR A 241 -1.81 9.59 16.50
N GLU A 242 -1.80 9.06 17.73
CA GLU A 242 -1.59 9.86 18.94
C GLU A 242 -0.13 9.81 19.42
N PHE A 243 0.65 8.80 19.06
CA PHE A 243 1.97 8.57 19.64
C PHE A 243 3.08 8.45 18.59
N SER A 244 4.25 8.96 18.92
CA SER A 244 5.51 8.69 18.24
C SER A 244 6.01 7.26 18.54
N PHE A 245 6.93 6.76 17.74
CA PHE A 245 7.52 5.44 18.01
C PHE A 245 8.28 5.41 19.34
N GLY A 246 8.90 6.52 19.76
CA GLY A 246 9.56 6.59 21.06
C GLY A 246 8.60 6.45 22.24
N GLU A 247 7.42 7.08 22.17
CA GLU A 247 6.38 6.91 23.17
C GLU A 247 5.82 5.48 23.17
N LEU A 248 5.62 4.87 21.99
CA LEU A 248 5.20 3.48 21.88
C LEU A 248 6.24 2.52 22.48
N VAL A 249 7.54 2.79 22.30
CA VAL A 249 8.61 2.02 22.96
C VAL A 249 8.49 2.11 24.47
N GLN A 250 8.28 3.31 25.04
CA GLN A 250 8.07 3.49 26.47
C GLN A 250 6.82 2.77 26.98
N MET A 251 5.70 2.89 26.24
CA MET A 251 4.44 2.23 26.57
C MET A 251 4.54 0.70 26.56
N SER A 252 5.44 0.12 25.76
CA SER A 252 5.64 -1.33 25.71
C SER A 252 6.16 -1.90 27.02
N GLY A 253 6.75 -1.08 27.90
CA GLY A 253 7.34 -1.49 29.17
C GLY A 253 8.48 -2.52 29.04
N ARG A 254 8.99 -2.73 27.83
CA ARG A 254 10.00 -3.73 27.51
C ARG A 254 11.36 -3.07 27.34
N GLU A 255 12.39 -3.72 27.86
CA GLU A 255 13.75 -3.37 27.53
C GLU A 255 14.06 -3.83 26.09
N LEU A 256 14.14 -2.91 25.14
CA LEU A 256 14.34 -3.21 23.74
C LEU A 256 15.77 -2.85 23.30
N SER A 257 16.46 -3.81 22.75
CA SER A 257 17.70 -3.56 22.00
C SER A 257 17.37 -3.23 20.55
N PHE A 258 17.90 -2.12 20.03
CA PHE A 258 17.67 -1.72 18.65
C PHE A 258 18.80 -2.21 17.74
N GLN A 259 18.38 -2.71 16.57
CA GLN A 259 19.27 -3.12 15.49
C GLN A 259 19.22 -2.06 14.37
N PRO A 260 20.22 -2.00 13.48
CA PRO A 260 20.21 -1.04 12.37
C PRO A 260 18.89 -1.03 11.56
N GLN A 261 18.29 -2.20 11.33
CA GLN A 261 17.03 -2.35 10.59
C GLN A 261 15.83 -1.69 11.28
N ASP A 262 15.88 -1.53 12.61
CA ASP A 262 14.82 -0.84 13.39
C ASP A 262 14.75 0.66 13.05
N SER A 263 15.71 1.20 12.29
CA SER A 263 15.67 2.54 11.68
C SER A 263 14.56 2.67 10.63
N PHE A 264 14.07 1.55 10.10
CA PHE A 264 12.89 1.56 9.25
C PHE A 264 11.62 1.54 10.11
N ALA A 265 10.80 2.57 10.01
CA ALA A 265 9.63 2.77 10.85
C ALA A 265 8.71 1.55 10.96
N CYS A 266 8.53 0.79 9.88
CA CYS A 266 7.71 -0.42 9.88
C CYS A 266 8.36 -1.57 10.66
N GLU A 267 9.68 -1.70 10.69
CA GLU A 267 10.37 -2.70 11.50
C GLU A 267 10.22 -2.39 12.99
N LEU A 268 10.41 -1.13 13.37
CA LEU A 268 10.19 -0.68 14.73
C LEU A 268 8.72 -0.89 15.15
N CYS A 269 7.77 -0.59 14.28
CA CYS A 269 6.35 -0.87 14.49
C CYS A 269 6.07 -2.35 14.75
N ASN A 270 6.64 -3.26 13.94
CA ASN A 270 6.52 -4.71 14.14
C ASN A 270 7.07 -5.19 15.49
N LYS A 271 8.09 -4.54 15.98
CA LYS A 271 8.76 -4.89 17.23
C LYS A 271 7.97 -4.48 18.47
N VAL A 272 7.26 -3.34 18.37
CA VAL A 272 6.65 -2.67 19.53
C VAL A 272 5.14 -2.87 19.61
N VAL A 273 4.42 -2.61 18.51
CA VAL A 273 2.96 -2.49 18.51
C VAL A 273 2.22 -3.79 18.86
N PRO A 274 2.64 -4.99 18.36
CA PRO A 274 1.95 -6.23 18.71
C PRO A 274 1.89 -6.49 20.22
N GLY A 275 2.97 -6.19 20.96
CA GLY A 275 3.00 -6.34 22.40
C GLY A 275 1.97 -5.46 23.10
N ILE A 276 1.92 -4.17 22.75
CA ILE A 276 0.96 -3.24 23.33
C ILE A 276 -0.49 -3.67 23.05
N LEU A 277 -0.79 -4.12 21.82
CA LEU A 277 -2.14 -4.56 21.44
C LEU A 277 -2.57 -5.87 22.11
N LEU A 278 -1.63 -6.74 22.48
CA LEU A 278 -1.91 -7.97 23.20
C LEU A 278 -2.13 -7.70 24.69
N ASP A 279 -1.28 -6.86 25.30
CA ASP A 279 -1.35 -6.50 26.71
C ASP A 279 -2.60 -5.64 27.02
N ALA A 280 -3.02 -4.77 26.10
CA ALA A 280 -4.27 -4.00 26.20
C ALA A 280 -5.53 -4.90 26.20
N GLY A 281 -5.46 -6.10 25.65
CA GLY A 281 -6.53 -7.11 25.72
C GLY A 281 -6.63 -7.79 27.10
N ALA A 282 -5.57 -7.75 27.91
CA ALA A 282 -5.55 -8.28 29.27
C ALA A 282 -5.87 -7.22 30.34
N ALA A 283 -5.70 -5.94 30.01
CA ALA A 283 -5.97 -4.80 30.88
C ALA A 283 -7.13 -3.95 30.34
N SER A 284 -8.35 -4.26 30.73
CA SER A 284 -9.53 -3.42 30.47
C SER A 284 -9.52 -2.14 31.33
N SER A 285 -8.42 -1.38 31.34
CA SER A 285 -8.37 -0.10 32.02
C SER A 285 -7.16 0.77 31.62
N PHE A 286 -7.14 1.30 30.39
CA PHE A 286 -6.47 2.58 30.17
C PHE A 286 -7.44 3.68 30.57
N ARG A 287 -7.46 4.01 31.87
CA ARG A 287 -8.12 5.24 32.34
C ARG A 287 -7.24 6.41 31.92
N CYS A 288 -7.78 7.26 31.02
CA CYS A 288 -7.29 8.62 30.88
C CYS A 288 -7.36 9.30 32.25
N SER A 289 -6.21 9.63 32.83
CA SER A 289 -6.14 10.73 33.79
C SER A 289 -6.12 12.01 32.96
N ALA A 290 -7.18 12.80 33.16
CA ALA A 290 -7.39 14.13 32.62
C ALA A 290 -6.28 15.11 33.08
#